data_7e47b83c9aa135dbf430f42b6e11c590
#
_entry.id   7e47b83c9aa135dbf430f42b6e11c590
#
_cell.length_a   1.000
_cell.length_b   1.000
_cell.length_c   1.000
_cell.angle_alpha   90.00
_cell.angle_beta   90.00
_cell.angle_gamma   90.00
#
_symmetry.space_group_name_H-M   'P 1'
#
loop_
_entity.id
_entity.type
_entity.pdbx_description
1 polymer ?
#
loop_
_entity_poly.entity_id
_entity_poly.type
_entity_poly.pdbx_seq_one_letter_code
_entity_poly.pdbx_strand_id
1 'polypeptide(L)'
;MTRLLPIICLFLSGATLAEEALQESEMQELTSYQQYQAWLENLLLELGADGQFDPKKGIDWSVMPGPFYTPEKKFGIGVSAVGLYKPDINDIDSQPSSITVNSFGSINGAYGVSINNANYLNNDKYRLFVDAELTDSPDVFHGMGVDAGMHNERVNYDRRSYSASITGMTRVLPFTYLGIGLSFFHNEASNAKQENTHIPWIGDDLAEFPSTQRNIGSMLNLTYDSRDFALNASKGRLIELEYQHFSTELGSDNDFERVRLNYSDYRALSSIPGVLAWQIRSESNFGDVSWDQMAMLGGAEALRGYEQGQYRGRNMLISQVEYRQPLSGRHGMVYWLGAGTLAEEFDQLGQDEWLYSVGVGYRFEIKQRVNLRLDIGFGNDQSGFYFAINEAF
;
A
#
# COMPACT_ATOMS: atom_id res chain seq x y z
N MET A 1 0.76 -14.14 23.35
CA MET A 1 1.48 -15.02 24.25
C MET A 1 0.67 -16.24 24.48
N THR A 2 1.08 -17.31 23.91
CA THR A 2 0.51 -18.65 23.92
C THR A 2 0.32 -19.18 25.34
N ARG A 3 -0.91 -19.43 25.75
CA ARG A 3 -1.17 -20.33 26.87
C ARG A 3 -1.32 -21.74 26.30
N LEU A 4 -0.26 -22.51 26.31
CA LEU A 4 -0.31 -23.96 26.19
C LEU A 4 -0.92 -24.53 27.46
N LEU A 5 -2.00 -25.27 27.32
CA LEU A 5 -2.59 -26.11 28.37
C LEU A 5 -1.59 -27.16 28.86
N PRO A 6 -1.45 -27.39 30.16
CA PRO A 6 -0.81 -28.58 30.68
C PRO A 6 -1.85 -29.72 30.79
N ILE A 7 -1.78 -30.62 29.84
CA ILE A 7 -2.33 -31.99 30.05
C ILE A 7 -1.12 -32.85 30.39
N ILE A 8 -0.95 -33.21 31.59
CA ILE A 8 -0.32 -34.44 32.12
C ILE A 8 -0.21 -34.27 33.65
N CYS A 9 -0.93 -35.08 34.33
CA CYS A 9 -0.79 -35.71 35.63
C CYS A 9 -2.12 -35.77 36.40
N LEU A 10 -2.83 -36.81 36.16
CA LEU A 10 -3.91 -37.32 37.05
C LEU A 10 -3.62 -38.77 37.28
N PHE A 11 -3.01 -39.08 38.38
CA PHE A 11 -3.21 -40.39 39.02
C PHE A 11 -3.29 -40.23 40.55
N LEU A 12 -4.49 -40.61 41.02
CA LEU A 12 -4.84 -41.17 42.33
C LEU A 12 -5.25 -40.20 43.45
N SER A 13 -6.54 -40.30 43.74
CA SER A 13 -7.19 -40.11 45.04
C SER A 13 -7.24 -38.69 45.62
N GLY A 14 -8.16 -37.98 45.19
CA GLY A 14 -8.61 -36.65 45.59
C GLY A 14 -9.57 -36.10 44.53
N ALA A 15 -10.14 -36.98 43.71
CA ALA A 15 -10.64 -36.65 42.38
C ALA A 15 -11.87 -35.73 42.37
N THR A 16 -12.69 -35.69 43.37
CA THR A 16 -13.93 -34.91 43.29
C THR A 16 -13.76 -33.42 43.53
N LEU A 17 -12.91 -33.02 44.47
CA LEU A 17 -12.67 -31.59 44.73
C LEU A 17 -11.73 -30.95 43.70
N ALA A 18 -10.82 -31.72 43.12
CA ALA A 18 -9.95 -31.25 42.06
C ALA A 18 -10.67 -31.16 40.70
N GLU A 19 -11.62 -32.07 40.46
CA GLU A 19 -12.45 -32.08 39.26
C GLU A 19 -13.47 -30.93 39.25
N GLU A 20 -14.11 -30.60 40.41
CA GLU A 20 -14.95 -29.42 40.56
C GLU A 20 -14.15 -28.10 40.40
N ALA A 21 -12.97 -28.01 41.02
CA ALA A 21 -12.12 -26.83 40.90
C ALA A 21 -11.56 -26.65 39.49
N LEU A 22 -11.27 -27.74 38.76
CA LEU A 22 -10.89 -27.71 37.35
C LEU A 22 -12.06 -27.32 36.45
N GLN A 23 -13.26 -27.84 36.69
CA GLN A 23 -14.47 -27.43 35.95
C GLN A 23 -14.86 -25.97 36.21
N GLU A 24 -14.73 -25.47 37.45
CA GLU A 24 -14.95 -24.06 37.74
C GLU A 24 -13.89 -23.17 37.10
N SER A 25 -12.61 -23.59 37.08
CA SER A 25 -11.54 -22.81 36.41
C SER A 25 -11.67 -22.83 34.90
N GLU A 26 -12.03 -23.96 34.28
CA GLU A 26 -12.32 -24.07 32.86
C GLU A 26 -13.59 -23.28 32.48
N MET A 27 -14.62 -23.29 33.30
CA MET A 27 -15.83 -22.49 33.09
C MET A 27 -15.55 -20.98 33.24
N GLN A 28 -14.68 -20.57 34.17
CA GLN A 28 -14.24 -19.19 34.31
C GLN A 28 -13.35 -18.74 33.15
N GLU A 29 -12.45 -19.59 32.64
CA GLU A 29 -11.64 -19.30 31.44
C GLU A 29 -12.53 -19.24 30.19
N LEU A 30 -13.47 -20.15 30.01
CA LEU A 30 -14.44 -20.09 28.93
C LEU A 30 -15.32 -18.84 29.00
N THR A 31 -15.74 -18.44 30.18
CA THR A 31 -16.56 -17.23 30.39
C THR A 31 -15.76 -15.97 30.13
N SER A 32 -14.50 -15.90 30.53
CA SER A 32 -13.61 -14.78 30.27
C SER A 32 -13.26 -14.68 28.78
N TYR A 33 -13.07 -15.79 28.10
CA TYR A 33 -12.86 -15.84 26.66
C TYR A 33 -14.08 -15.37 25.87
N GLN A 34 -15.28 -15.80 26.25
CA GLN A 34 -16.54 -15.36 25.64
C GLN A 34 -16.79 -13.87 25.86
N GLN A 35 -16.50 -13.34 27.04
CA GLN A 35 -16.58 -11.91 27.31
C GLN A 35 -15.59 -11.10 26.46
N TYR A 36 -14.36 -11.59 26.29
CA TYR A 36 -13.36 -10.97 25.42
C TYR A 36 -13.80 -10.98 23.95
N GLN A 37 -14.35 -12.10 23.47
CA GLN A 37 -14.89 -12.21 22.10
C GLN A 37 -16.04 -11.22 21.88
N ALA A 38 -17.01 -11.16 22.81
CA ALA A 38 -18.12 -10.23 22.73
C ALA A 38 -17.67 -8.75 22.78
N TRP A 39 -16.68 -8.43 23.61
CA TRP A 39 -16.09 -7.11 23.66
C TRP A 39 -15.39 -6.76 22.33
N LEU A 40 -14.61 -7.67 21.77
CA LEU A 40 -13.93 -7.48 20.50
C LEU A 40 -14.91 -7.28 19.35
N GLU A 41 -15.97 -8.11 19.29
CA GLU A 41 -17.04 -7.96 18.30
C GLU A 41 -17.75 -6.60 18.42
N ASN A 42 -18.08 -6.16 19.62
CA ASN A 42 -18.69 -4.86 19.84
C ASN A 42 -17.75 -3.71 19.40
N LEU A 43 -16.46 -3.80 19.75
CA LEU A 43 -15.47 -2.82 19.32
C LEU A 43 -15.37 -2.77 17.78
N LEU A 44 -15.34 -3.91 17.12
CA LEU A 44 -15.30 -3.98 15.65
C LEU A 44 -16.56 -3.36 15.02
N LEU A 45 -17.73 -3.59 15.62
CA LEU A 45 -18.99 -2.98 15.18
C LEU A 45 -18.97 -1.45 15.36
N GLU A 46 -18.49 -0.94 16.50
CA GLU A 46 -18.33 0.49 16.75
C GLU A 46 -17.36 1.15 15.76
N LEU A 47 -16.31 0.44 15.36
CA LEU A 47 -15.35 0.87 14.34
C LEU A 47 -15.89 0.69 12.91
N GLY A 48 -17.12 0.22 12.73
CA GLY A 48 -17.75 0.00 11.43
C GLY A 48 -17.27 -1.26 10.71
N ALA A 49 -16.55 -2.16 11.38
CA ALA A 49 -16.03 -3.40 10.81
C ALA A 49 -17.05 -4.55 10.96
N ASP A 50 -18.24 -4.37 10.41
CA ASP A 50 -19.37 -5.30 10.49
C ASP A 50 -19.35 -6.41 9.41
N GLY A 51 -18.39 -6.36 8.47
CA GLY A 51 -18.24 -7.32 7.38
C GLY A 51 -19.23 -7.11 6.22
N GLN A 52 -20.03 -6.05 6.24
CA GLN A 52 -21.05 -5.78 5.23
C GLN A 52 -20.95 -4.33 4.71
N PHE A 53 -21.46 -4.12 3.50
CA PHE A 53 -21.65 -2.79 2.94
C PHE A 53 -23.13 -2.45 2.86
N ASP A 54 -23.54 -1.34 3.48
CA ASP A 54 -24.89 -0.82 3.41
C ASP A 54 -24.97 0.47 2.57
N PRO A 55 -25.42 0.40 1.31
CA PRO A 55 -25.49 1.57 0.42
C PRO A 55 -26.48 2.65 0.90
N LYS A 56 -27.36 2.36 1.87
CA LYS A 56 -28.34 3.30 2.41
C LYS A 56 -27.75 4.26 3.45
N LYS A 57 -26.56 3.95 3.99
CA LYS A 57 -25.86 4.80 4.96
C LYS A 57 -25.22 6.06 4.34
N GLY A 58 -25.36 6.25 3.01
CA GLY A 58 -24.57 7.26 2.30
C GLY A 58 -23.13 6.80 2.15
N ILE A 59 -22.21 7.21 3.03
CA ILE A 59 -20.87 6.64 3.12
C ILE A 59 -20.83 5.70 4.32
N ASP A 60 -20.61 4.42 4.06
CA ASP A 60 -20.49 3.38 5.08
C ASP A 60 -19.02 3.21 5.49
N TRP A 61 -18.66 3.82 6.60
CA TRP A 61 -17.30 3.92 7.10
C TRP A 61 -16.86 2.73 7.95
N SER A 62 -15.59 2.35 7.79
CA SER A 62 -14.84 1.54 8.77
C SER A 62 -13.55 2.26 9.11
N VAL A 63 -13.19 2.32 10.40
CA VAL A 63 -11.99 3.03 10.89
C VAL A 63 -11.14 2.05 11.68
N MET A 64 -9.88 1.86 11.27
CA MET A 64 -8.97 0.89 11.87
C MET A 64 -7.69 1.58 12.32
N PRO A 65 -7.43 1.68 13.60
CA PRO A 65 -6.12 2.04 14.12
C PRO A 65 -5.20 0.81 14.12
N GLY A 66 -3.90 1.02 13.89
CA GLY A 66 -2.92 -0.05 13.98
C GLY A 66 -1.48 0.44 14.06
N PRO A 67 -0.60 -0.37 14.64
CA PRO A 67 0.83 -0.09 14.66
C PRO A 67 1.46 -0.41 13.32
N PHE A 68 2.54 0.30 12.98
CA PHE A 68 3.40 -0.05 11.87
C PHE A 68 4.87 0.11 12.26
N TYR A 69 5.74 -0.51 11.46
CA TYR A 69 7.18 -0.29 11.51
C TYR A 69 7.73 -0.35 10.09
N THR A 70 8.39 0.72 9.68
CA THR A 70 9.19 0.75 8.46
C THR A 70 10.58 1.29 8.77
N PRO A 71 11.60 0.92 7.99
CA PRO A 71 12.98 1.36 8.28
C PRO A 71 13.11 2.89 8.35
N GLU A 72 12.42 3.62 7.47
CA GLU A 72 12.46 5.08 7.38
C GLU A 72 11.63 5.78 8.48
N LYS A 73 10.43 5.28 8.77
CA LYS A 73 9.48 5.90 9.73
C LYS A 73 9.61 5.36 11.14
N LYS A 74 10.36 4.26 11.33
CA LYS A 74 10.48 3.56 12.62
C LYS A 74 9.11 3.06 13.12
N PHE A 75 8.95 2.92 14.43
CA PHE A 75 7.68 2.52 15.01
C PHE A 75 6.69 3.69 15.03
N GLY A 76 5.46 3.42 14.64
CA GLY A 76 4.40 4.41 14.65
C GLY A 76 3.02 3.81 14.82
N ILE A 77 2.04 4.68 14.91
CA ILE A 77 0.62 4.34 14.92
C ILE A 77 -0.02 5.01 13.71
N GLY A 78 -0.78 4.23 12.96
CA GLY A 78 -1.61 4.71 11.85
C GLY A 78 -3.09 4.56 12.15
N VAL A 79 -3.90 5.36 11.48
CA VAL A 79 -5.35 5.19 11.42
C VAL A 79 -5.73 5.17 9.95
N SER A 80 -6.37 4.09 9.52
CA SER A 80 -6.92 3.95 8.18
C SER A 80 -8.44 3.93 8.26
N ALA A 81 -9.11 4.80 7.51
CA ALA A 81 -10.55 4.84 7.37
C ALA A 81 -10.93 4.56 5.92
N VAL A 82 -11.81 3.60 5.68
CA VAL A 82 -12.40 3.33 4.37
C VAL A 82 -13.88 3.58 4.41
N GLY A 83 -14.39 4.37 3.49
CA GLY A 83 -15.80 4.59 3.25
C GLY A 83 -16.21 4.01 1.91
N LEU A 84 -17.20 3.13 1.91
CA LEU A 84 -17.84 2.64 0.69
C LEU A 84 -19.17 3.39 0.48
N TYR A 85 -19.48 3.71 -0.76
CA TYR A 85 -20.73 4.39 -1.10
C TYR A 85 -21.17 4.14 -2.54
N LYS A 86 -22.43 4.40 -2.81
CA LYS A 86 -23.02 4.41 -4.14
C LYS A 86 -23.44 5.85 -4.45
N PRO A 87 -22.80 6.56 -5.41
CA PRO A 87 -23.23 7.89 -5.86
C PRO A 87 -24.68 7.93 -6.34
N ASP A 88 -25.11 6.87 -7.02
CA ASP A 88 -26.51 6.58 -7.34
C ASP A 88 -26.88 5.19 -6.84
N ILE A 89 -27.84 5.12 -5.92
CA ILE A 89 -28.30 3.86 -5.34
C ILE A 89 -29.00 2.95 -6.36
N ASN A 90 -29.51 3.52 -7.47
CA ASN A 90 -30.15 2.77 -8.54
C ASN A 90 -29.14 2.20 -9.54
N ASP A 91 -27.88 2.63 -9.47
CA ASP A 91 -26.82 2.10 -10.31
C ASP A 91 -26.36 0.75 -9.74
N ILE A 92 -26.90 -0.33 -10.30
CA ILE A 92 -26.60 -1.71 -9.87
C ILE A 92 -25.35 -2.28 -10.55
N ASP A 93 -24.94 -1.71 -11.68
CA ASP A 93 -23.84 -2.24 -12.50
C ASP A 93 -22.47 -1.73 -12.04
N SER A 94 -22.40 -0.49 -11.53
CA SER A 94 -21.15 0.03 -10.96
C SER A 94 -20.81 -0.68 -9.66
N GLN A 95 -19.54 -1.01 -9.47
CA GLN A 95 -19.05 -1.38 -8.14
C GLN A 95 -19.21 -0.20 -7.16
N PRO A 96 -19.17 -0.44 -5.83
CA PRO A 96 -19.15 0.66 -4.87
C PRO A 96 -17.98 1.59 -5.12
N SER A 97 -18.22 2.87 -5.03
CA SER A 97 -17.20 3.92 -4.94
C SER A 97 -16.56 3.86 -3.56
N SER A 98 -15.32 4.30 -3.45
CA SER A 98 -14.58 4.26 -2.19
C SER A 98 -13.84 5.55 -1.91
N ILE A 99 -13.71 5.87 -0.64
CA ILE A 99 -12.78 6.87 -0.14
C ILE A 99 -11.96 6.22 0.98
N THR A 100 -10.64 6.27 0.83
CA THR A 100 -9.70 5.78 1.86
C THR A 100 -8.92 6.96 2.39
N VAL A 101 -8.92 7.14 3.69
CA VAL A 101 -8.13 8.17 4.39
C VAL A 101 -7.16 7.45 5.30
N ASN A 102 -5.87 7.68 5.10
CA ASN A 102 -4.82 7.17 6.00
C ASN A 102 -4.15 8.34 6.70
N SER A 103 -3.84 8.16 7.97
CA SER A 103 -3.02 9.07 8.74
C SER A 103 -2.05 8.31 9.61
N PHE A 104 -0.89 8.85 9.86
CA PHE A 104 0.11 8.22 10.73
C PHE A 104 0.92 9.23 11.50
N GLY A 105 1.45 8.78 12.62
CA GLY A 105 2.49 9.45 13.39
C GLY A 105 3.47 8.43 13.96
N SER A 106 4.75 8.78 14.03
CA SER A 106 5.81 7.88 14.44
C SER A 106 6.73 8.49 15.50
N ILE A 107 7.51 7.62 16.16
CA ILE A 107 8.41 8.03 17.27
C ILE A 107 9.59 8.87 16.81
N ASN A 108 9.95 8.84 15.52
CA ASN A 108 11.02 9.69 14.96
C ASN A 108 10.51 11.02 14.41
N GLY A 109 9.24 11.37 14.68
CA GLY A 109 8.64 12.64 14.29
C GLY A 109 7.98 12.64 12.92
N ALA A 110 7.99 11.51 12.17
CA ALA A 110 7.28 11.43 10.91
C ALA A 110 5.75 11.43 11.12
N TYR A 111 5.05 12.17 10.31
CA TYR A 111 3.58 12.17 10.25
C TYR A 111 3.09 12.42 8.83
N GLY A 112 1.87 12.00 8.57
CA GLY A 112 1.27 12.22 7.25
C GLY A 112 -0.20 11.90 7.20
N VAL A 113 -0.83 12.35 6.14
CA VAL A 113 -2.21 12.04 5.78
C VAL A 113 -2.30 11.82 4.27
N SER A 114 -3.05 10.79 3.86
CA SER A 114 -3.40 10.57 2.46
C SER A 114 -4.88 10.33 2.28
N ILE A 115 -5.39 10.73 1.13
CA ILE A 115 -6.78 10.52 0.71
C ILE A 115 -6.74 9.92 -0.69
N ASN A 116 -7.43 8.79 -0.88
CA ASN A 116 -7.62 8.16 -2.17
C ASN A 116 -9.12 7.98 -2.38
N ASN A 117 -9.65 8.58 -3.42
CA ASN A 117 -11.08 8.51 -3.74
C ASN A 117 -11.29 7.97 -5.15
N ALA A 118 -12.03 6.88 -5.26
CA ALA A 118 -12.40 6.23 -6.50
C ALA A 118 -13.92 6.27 -6.69
N ASN A 119 -14.39 6.96 -7.73
CA ASN A 119 -15.81 7.07 -8.06
C ASN A 119 -16.12 6.30 -9.34
N TYR A 120 -17.16 5.49 -9.28
CA TYR A 120 -17.73 4.75 -10.39
C TYR A 120 -19.15 5.26 -10.65
N LEU A 121 -19.39 5.80 -11.84
CA LEU A 121 -20.57 6.61 -12.13
C LEU A 121 -21.29 6.11 -13.38
N ASN A 122 -22.63 6.19 -13.37
CA ASN A 122 -23.48 5.96 -14.53
C ASN A 122 -23.22 4.58 -15.19
N ASN A 123 -23.46 3.51 -14.46
CA ASN A 123 -23.23 2.13 -14.87
C ASN A 123 -21.78 1.90 -15.32
N ASP A 124 -20.85 2.44 -14.52
CA ASP A 124 -19.40 2.39 -14.74
C ASP A 124 -18.98 3.00 -16.12
N LYS A 125 -19.77 3.94 -16.62
CA LYS A 125 -19.43 4.67 -17.86
C LYS A 125 -18.36 5.72 -17.62
N TYR A 126 -18.40 6.36 -16.45
CA TYR A 126 -17.45 7.38 -16.05
C TYR A 126 -16.76 6.97 -14.75
N ARG A 127 -15.49 7.27 -14.67
CA ARG A 127 -14.69 7.10 -13.45
C ARG A 127 -14.02 8.42 -13.10
N LEU A 128 -13.96 8.74 -11.81
CA LEU A 128 -13.23 9.90 -11.30
C LEU A 128 -12.36 9.43 -10.12
N PHE A 129 -11.05 9.62 -10.25
CA PHE A 129 -10.07 9.34 -9.20
C PHE A 129 -9.50 10.66 -8.70
N VAL A 130 -9.37 10.77 -7.37
CA VAL A 130 -8.77 11.92 -6.70
C VAL A 130 -7.87 11.38 -5.61
N ASP A 131 -6.59 11.72 -5.69
CA ASP A 131 -5.58 11.35 -4.71
C ASP A 131 -4.93 12.61 -4.15
N ALA A 132 -4.65 12.61 -2.87
CA ALA A 132 -3.89 13.67 -2.21
C ALA A 132 -3.09 13.10 -1.05
N GLU A 133 -1.86 13.59 -0.87
CA GLU A 133 -0.99 13.20 0.22
C GLU A 133 -0.22 14.41 0.76
N LEU A 134 -0.05 14.42 2.08
CA LEU A 134 0.84 15.30 2.80
C LEU A 134 1.69 14.44 3.72
N THR A 135 3.01 14.58 3.65
CA THR A 135 3.95 13.87 4.53
C THR A 135 5.05 14.82 4.98
N ASP A 136 5.38 14.75 6.27
CA ASP A 136 6.54 15.38 6.87
C ASP A 136 7.28 14.29 7.64
N SER A 137 8.49 13.93 7.20
CA SER A 137 9.22 12.80 7.75
C SER A 137 10.72 12.92 7.54
N PRO A 138 11.54 12.42 8.47
CA PRO A 138 12.91 12.06 8.16
C PRO A 138 12.94 11.09 6.99
N ASP A 139 13.89 11.27 6.09
CA ASP A 139 14.09 10.45 4.89
C ASP A 139 15.59 10.28 4.62
N VAL A 140 15.94 9.35 3.75
CA VAL A 140 17.32 9.03 3.42
C VAL A 140 17.50 8.97 1.91
N PHE A 141 18.58 9.56 1.43
CA PHE A 141 18.99 9.49 0.03
C PHE A 141 20.31 8.73 -0.09
N HIS A 142 20.30 7.63 -0.84
CA HIS A 142 21.45 6.75 -1.05
C HIS A 142 22.15 6.97 -2.42
N GLY A 143 21.70 7.95 -3.21
CA GLY A 143 22.11 8.11 -4.59
C GLY A 143 21.18 7.40 -5.58
N MET A 144 21.65 7.23 -6.81
CA MET A 144 20.88 6.64 -7.91
C MET A 144 21.35 5.22 -8.24
N GLY A 145 20.40 4.35 -8.62
CA GLY A 145 20.64 2.98 -9.01
C GLY A 145 20.57 1.98 -7.85
N VAL A 146 20.61 0.68 -8.18
CA VAL A 146 20.58 -0.41 -7.20
C VAL A 146 21.88 -0.44 -6.40
N ASP A 147 23.00 -0.27 -7.07
CA ASP A 147 24.34 -0.32 -6.48
C ASP A 147 24.51 0.76 -5.39
N ALA A 148 24.09 2.00 -5.66
CA ALA A 148 24.13 3.09 -4.68
C ALA A 148 23.32 2.75 -3.42
N GLY A 149 22.13 2.17 -3.58
CA GLY A 149 21.28 1.75 -2.45
C GLY A 149 21.86 0.60 -1.63
N MET A 150 22.80 -0.19 -2.16
CA MET A 150 23.47 -1.28 -1.45
C MET A 150 24.66 -0.80 -0.61
N HIS A 151 25.20 0.37 -0.89
CA HIS A 151 26.31 0.94 -0.13
C HIS A 151 25.82 1.68 1.12
N ASN A 152 26.67 1.75 2.16
CA ASN A 152 26.36 2.47 3.40
C ASN A 152 26.49 4.00 3.28
N GLU A 153 26.66 4.50 2.07
CA GLU A 153 26.69 5.94 1.82
C GLU A 153 25.29 6.50 1.82
N ARG A 154 25.04 7.54 2.59
CA ARG A 154 23.71 8.13 2.67
C ARG A 154 23.72 9.58 3.13
N VAL A 155 22.70 10.30 2.70
CA VAL A 155 22.35 11.62 3.18
C VAL A 155 21.02 11.54 3.91
N ASN A 156 21.02 11.79 5.22
CA ASN A 156 19.82 11.92 6.01
C ASN A 156 19.27 13.35 5.86
N TYR A 157 17.98 13.50 5.66
CA TYR A 157 17.34 14.80 5.52
C TYR A 157 15.90 14.76 6.05
N ASP A 158 15.32 15.93 6.34
CA ASP A 158 13.91 16.06 6.64
C ASP A 158 13.17 16.40 5.34
N ARG A 159 12.16 15.58 5.01
CA ARG A 159 11.34 15.74 3.80
C ARG A 159 9.94 16.20 4.16
N ARG A 160 9.50 17.29 3.53
CA ARG A 160 8.11 17.70 3.50
C ARG A 160 7.59 17.60 2.07
N SER A 161 6.56 16.80 1.86
CA SER A 161 5.99 16.58 0.53
C SER A 161 4.48 16.77 0.51
N TYR A 162 4.00 17.33 -0.60
CA TYR A 162 2.59 17.49 -0.92
C TYR A 162 2.37 16.94 -2.33
N SER A 163 1.38 16.09 -2.49
CA SER A 163 0.97 15.64 -3.82
C SER A 163 -0.55 15.68 -3.94
N ALA A 164 -1.02 15.92 -5.16
CA ALA A 164 -2.42 15.81 -5.51
C ALA A 164 -2.56 15.39 -6.96
N SER A 165 -3.54 14.54 -7.25
CA SER A 165 -3.91 14.20 -8.61
C SER A 165 -5.42 14.07 -8.77
N ILE A 166 -5.89 14.37 -9.97
CA ILE A 166 -7.27 14.15 -10.38
C ILE A 166 -7.28 13.56 -11.77
N THR A 167 -7.99 12.45 -11.96
CA THR A 167 -8.14 11.76 -13.25
C THR A 167 -9.59 11.43 -13.53
N GLY A 168 -10.10 11.99 -14.63
CA GLY A 168 -11.44 11.67 -15.16
C GLY A 168 -11.33 10.71 -16.34
N MET A 169 -12.13 9.64 -16.34
CA MET A 169 -12.12 8.63 -17.39
C MET A 169 -13.52 8.38 -17.96
N THR A 170 -13.57 8.00 -19.22
CA THR A 170 -14.78 7.54 -19.89
C THR A 170 -14.58 6.18 -20.54
N ARG A 171 -15.60 5.32 -20.43
CA ARG A 171 -15.61 4.02 -21.09
C ARG A 171 -15.79 4.16 -22.59
N VAL A 172 -14.84 3.69 -23.37
CA VAL A 172 -14.82 3.73 -24.84
C VAL A 172 -15.12 2.38 -25.48
N LEU A 173 -14.74 1.28 -24.83
CA LEU A 173 -15.04 -0.10 -25.19
C LEU A 173 -15.41 -0.90 -23.94
N PRO A 174 -15.94 -2.12 -24.01
CA PRO A 174 -16.16 -2.97 -22.84
C PRO A 174 -14.87 -3.06 -22.01
N PHE A 175 -14.96 -2.73 -20.72
CA PHE A 175 -13.83 -2.72 -19.75
C PHE A 175 -12.68 -1.76 -20.09
N THR A 176 -12.80 -0.93 -21.14
CA THR A 176 -11.70 -0.06 -21.60
C THR A 176 -12.08 1.40 -21.42
N TYR A 177 -11.19 2.16 -20.79
CA TYR A 177 -11.39 3.55 -20.43
C TYR A 177 -10.25 4.41 -20.97
N LEU A 178 -10.60 5.59 -21.46
CA LEU A 178 -9.66 6.68 -21.74
C LEU A 178 -9.85 7.77 -20.71
N GLY A 179 -8.75 8.29 -20.20
CA GLY A 179 -8.74 9.30 -19.16
C GLY A 179 -7.78 10.44 -19.44
N ILE A 180 -8.11 11.57 -18.85
CA ILE A 180 -7.23 12.74 -18.74
C ILE A 180 -7.16 13.17 -17.29
N GLY A 181 -6.06 13.77 -16.91
CA GLY A 181 -5.89 14.23 -15.54
C GLY A 181 -4.81 15.28 -15.38
N LEU A 182 -4.67 15.73 -14.15
CA LEU A 182 -3.64 16.66 -13.71
C LEU A 182 -2.98 16.10 -12.45
N SER A 183 -1.70 16.35 -12.30
CA SER A 183 -0.92 16.02 -11.10
C SER A 183 -0.12 17.21 -10.62
N PHE A 184 0.03 17.30 -9.31
CA PHE A 184 0.84 18.28 -8.61
C PHE A 184 1.71 17.55 -7.60
N PHE A 185 3.01 17.88 -7.59
CA PHE A 185 3.97 17.42 -6.59
C PHE A 185 4.77 18.62 -6.10
N HIS A 186 4.97 18.68 -4.79
CA HIS A 186 5.87 19.62 -4.16
C HIS A 186 6.68 18.90 -3.09
N ASN A 187 7.99 19.07 -3.12
CA ASN A 187 8.91 18.45 -2.20
C ASN A 187 9.91 19.47 -1.66
N GLU A 188 10.12 19.46 -0.35
CA GLU A 188 11.14 20.27 0.35
C GLU A 188 12.05 19.31 1.11
N ALA A 189 13.36 19.39 0.87
CA ALA A 189 14.40 18.72 1.63
C ALA A 189 15.14 19.74 2.51
N SER A 190 15.30 19.45 3.78
CA SER A 190 15.98 20.34 4.72
C SER A 190 16.84 19.53 5.71
N ASN A 191 17.69 20.23 6.47
CA ASN A 191 18.53 19.64 7.51
C ASN A 191 19.40 18.47 7.04
N ALA A 192 19.82 18.49 5.78
CA ALA A 192 20.60 17.41 5.19
C ALA A 192 21.93 17.20 5.92
N LYS A 193 22.25 15.94 6.24
CA LYS A 193 23.49 15.50 6.90
C LYS A 193 24.09 14.32 6.17
N GLN A 194 25.30 14.52 5.66
CA GLN A 194 26.06 13.45 5.02
C GLN A 194 26.67 12.51 6.05
N GLU A 195 26.59 11.22 5.79
CA GLU A 195 27.28 10.18 6.56
C GLU A 195 28.13 9.34 5.61
N ASN A 196 29.49 9.41 5.75
CA ASN A 196 30.49 8.59 5.03
C ASN A 196 30.25 8.53 3.51
N THR A 197 30.02 9.67 2.85
CA THR A 197 29.50 9.66 1.50
C THR A 197 30.29 10.53 0.50
N HIS A 198 30.34 10.06 -0.73
CA HIS A 198 30.71 10.82 -1.93
C HIS A 198 29.46 11.25 -2.74
N ILE A 199 28.27 10.99 -2.21
CA ILE A 199 27.00 11.37 -2.84
C ILE A 199 26.89 12.89 -2.86
N PRO A 200 26.45 13.51 -3.96
CA PRO A 200 26.18 14.93 -4.01
C PRO A 200 25.20 15.36 -2.91
N TRP A 201 25.48 16.51 -2.32
CA TRP A 201 24.69 17.03 -1.22
C TRP A 201 23.34 17.57 -1.71
N ILE A 202 22.24 17.13 -1.09
CA ILE A 202 20.90 17.70 -1.34
C ILE A 202 20.83 19.07 -0.67
N GLY A 203 20.55 20.10 -1.46
CA GLY A 203 20.30 21.45 -0.94
C GLY A 203 21.46 22.43 -0.97
N ASP A 204 22.65 22.03 -1.43
CA ASP A 204 23.64 22.96 -1.91
C ASP A 204 23.27 23.41 -3.34
N ASP A 205 23.85 24.50 -3.83
CA ASP A 205 23.58 25.09 -5.17
C ASP A 205 23.91 24.15 -6.37
N LEU A 206 23.82 22.85 -6.17
CA LEU A 206 23.92 21.86 -7.23
C LEU A 206 22.59 21.79 -7.95
N ALA A 207 22.56 22.23 -9.18
CA ALA A 207 21.37 22.24 -10.04
C ALA A 207 20.72 20.85 -10.17
N GLU A 208 21.49 19.78 -9.93
CA GLU A 208 21.06 18.39 -10.04
C GLU A 208 20.22 17.91 -8.85
N PHE A 209 20.45 18.46 -7.63
CA PHE A 209 19.77 18.03 -6.41
C PHE A 209 19.22 19.23 -5.60
N PRO A 210 18.33 20.05 -6.17
CA PRO A 210 17.79 21.21 -5.47
C PRO A 210 16.93 20.77 -4.27
N SER A 211 16.98 21.56 -3.19
CA SER A 211 16.26 21.28 -1.94
C SER A 211 14.75 21.42 -2.04
N THR A 212 14.26 22.18 -3.00
CA THR A 212 12.83 22.41 -3.23
C THR A 212 12.51 22.14 -4.68
N GLN A 213 11.48 21.33 -4.90
CA GLN A 213 11.00 20.96 -6.22
C GLN A 213 9.47 21.05 -6.28
N ARG A 214 8.97 21.60 -7.37
CA ARG A 214 7.56 21.65 -7.71
C ARG A 214 7.36 21.12 -9.12
N ASN A 215 6.47 20.14 -9.27
CA ASN A 215 6.19 19.52 -10.56
C ASN A 215 4.67 19.50 -10.81
N ILE A 216 4.24 20.06 -11.94
CA ILE A 216 2.86 20.09 -12.38
C ILE A 216 2.79 19.39 -13.74
N GLY A 217 1.96 18.34 -13.82
CA GLY A 217 1.86 17.53 -15.03
C GLY A 217 0.43 17.33 -15.51
N SER A 218 0.29 17.22 -16.82
CA SER A 218 -0.91 16.69 -17.46
C SER A 218 -0.80 15.18 -17.62
N MET A 219 -1.91 14.47 -17.58
CA MET A 219 -1.96 13.00 -17.66
C MET A 219 -2.89 12.54 -18.78
N LEU A 220 -2.46 11.49 -19.49
CA LEU A 220 -3.28 10.67 -20.36
C LEU A 220 -3.28 9.24 -19.80
N ASN A 221 -4.44 8.61 -19.76
CA ASN A 221 -4.58 7.28 -19.21
C ASN A 221 -5.39 6.38 -20.15
N LEU A 222 -4.92 5.17 -20.37
CA LEU A 222 -5.61 4.08 -21.06
C LEU A 222 -5.69 2.89 -20.11
N THR A 223 -6.91 2.53 -19.70
CA THR A 223 -7.13 1.44 -18.75
C THR A 223 -8.05 0.39 -19.34
N TYR A 224 -7.64 -0.89 -19.24
CA TYR A 224 -8.52 -2.05 -19.35
C TYR A 224 -8.70 -2.66 -17.95
N ASP A 225 -9.93 -2.66 -17.43
CA ASP A 225 -10.23 -3.14 -16.08
C ASP A 225 -11.46 -4.07 -16.09
N SER A 226 -11.19 -5.37 -16.03
CA SER A 226 -12.21 -6.42 -15.93
C SER A 226 -12.25 -7.10 -14.56
N ARG A 227 -11.64 -6.47 -13.54
CA ARG A 227 -11.70 -6.97 -12.16
C ARG A 227 -13.13 -7.01 -11.66
N ASP A 228 -13.43 -8.02 -10.88
CA ASP A 228 -14.74 -8.15 -10.25
C ASP A 228 -14.94 -7.18 -9.07
N PHE A 229 -13.86 -6.71 -8.46
CA PHE A 229 -13.87 -5.67 -7.42
C PHE A 229 -12.49 -5.01 -7.31
N ALA A 230 -12.44 -3.68 -7.31
CA ALA A 230 -11.17 -2.96 -7.40
C ALA A 230 -10.28 -3.09 -6.16
N LEU A 231 -10.87 -3.11 -4.95
CA LEU A 231 -10.11 -3.12 -3.69
C LEU A 231 -9.58 -4.50 -3.30
N ASN A 232 -10.20 -5.59 -3.83
CA ASN A 232 -9.79 -6.97 -3.56
C ASN A 232 -10.30 -7.87 -4.66
N ALA A 233 -9.61 -7.88 -5.80
CA ALA A 233 -9.98 -8.66 -6.95
C ALA A 233 -9.77 -10.17 -6.72
N SER A 234 -10.76 -10.99 -7.11
CA SER A 234 -10.64 -12.45 -7.12
C SER A 234 -10.50 -13.02 -8.52
N LYS A 235 -10.91 -12.27 -9.54
CA LYS A 235 -10.83 -12.62 -10.96
C LYS A 235 -10.77 -11.38 -11.83
N GLY A 236 -10.29 -11.57 -13.05
CA GLY A 236 -10.17 -10.49 -14.03
C GLY A 236 -8.76 -9.93 -14.05
N ARG A 237 -8.61 -8.82 -14.75
CA ARG A 237 -7.31 -8.17 -14.91
C ARG A 237 -7.44 -6.66 -14.99
N LEU A 238 -6.36 -6.00 -14.64
CA LEU A 238 -6.14 -4.58 -14.81
C LEU A 238 -4.92 -4.38 -15.72
N ILE A 239 -5.05 -3.54 -16.74
CA ILE A 239 -3.94 -3.06 -17.55
C ILE A 239 -4.07 -1.55 -17.60
N GLU A 240 -3.10 -0.83 -17.09
CA GLU A 240 -3.08 0.62 -17.08
C GLU A 240 -1.82 1.11 -17.78
N LEU A 241 -1.99 1.97 -18.75
CA LEU A 241 -0.92 2.73 -19.36
C LEU A 241 -1.19 4.20 -19.08
N GLU A 242 -0.29 4.83 -18.36
CA GLU A 242 -0.34 6.24 -18.01
C GLU A 242 0.86 6.97 -18.61
N TYR A 243 0.59 8.08 -19.27
CA TYR A 243 1.59 9.03 -19.72
C TYR A 243 1.39 10.35 -19.00
N GLN A 244 2.45 10.88 -18.42
CA GLN A 244 2.46 12.19 -17.76
C GLN A 244 3.48 13.09 -18.46
N HIS A 245 3.11 14.32 -18.67
CA HIS A 245 3.98 15.38 -19.21
C HIS A 245 4.03 16.52 -18.20
N PHE A 246 5.20 16.70 -17.61
CA PHE A 246 5.52 17.78 -16.69
C PHE A 246 6.20 18.90 -17.46
N SER A 247 5.74 20.14 -17.26
CA SER A 247 6.24 21.25 -18.07
C SER A 247 6.39 22.52 -17.26
N THR A 248 7.48 23.23 -17.51
CA THR A 248 7.72 24.58 -17.00
C THR A 248 6.64 25.56 -17.43
N GLU A 249 5.99 25.34 -18.59
CA GLU A 249 4.82 26.12 -19.02
C GLU A 249 3.60 25.94 -18.10
N LEU A 250 3.47 24.77 -17.46
CA LEU A 250 2.43 24.49 -16.46
C LEU A 250 2.84 24.93 -15.05
N GLY A 251 4.07 25.35 -14.85
CA GLY A 251 4.62 25.79 -13.58
C GLY A 251 5.48 24.75 -12.87
N SER A 252 5.92 23.69 -13.56
CA SER A 252 6.96 22.79 -13.06
C SER A 252 8.31 23.49 -13.01
N ASP A 253 9.18 23.03 -12.12
CA ASP A 253 10.57 23.47 -12.08
C ASP A 253 11.42 22.74 -13.16
N ASN A 254 10.95 21.56 -13.62
CA ASN A 254 11.63 20.73 -14.62
C ASN A 254 10.67 20.30 -15.76
N ASP A 255 11.24 20.04 -16.94
CA ASP A 255 10.52 19.50 -18.10
C ASP A 255 10.88 18.02 -18.26
N PHE A 256 9.92 17.13 -18.00
CA PHE A 256 10.12 15.69 -18.16
C PHE A 256 8.82 14.95 -18.48
N GLU A 257 8.98 13.73 -18.94
CA GLU A 257 7.89 12.82 -19.26
C GLU A 257 8.00 11.55 -18.42
N ARG A 258 6.85 11.00 -18.06
CA ARG A 258 6.77 9.74 -17.32
C ARG A 258 5.79 8.80 -17.99
N VAL A 259 6.21 7.56 -18.18
CA VAL A 259 5.36 6.47 -18.65
C VAL A 259 5.27 5.42 -17.54
N ARG A 260 4.05 5.06 -17.16
CA ARG A 260 3.78 3.99 -16.20
C ARG A 260 2.97 2.90 -16.88
N LEU A 261 3.35 1.66 -16.66
CA LEU A 261 2.59 0.47 -17.01
C LEU A 261 2.31 -0.32 -15.73
N ASN A 262 1.05 -0.68 -15.52
CA ASN A 262 0.63 -1.60 -14.48
C ASN A 262 -0.21 -2.71 -15.12
N TYR A 263 0.25 -3.95 -14.99
CA TYR A 263 -0.49 -5.14 -15.35
C TYR A 263 -0.73 -5.97 -14.11
N SER A 264 -1.99 -6.27 -13.79
CA SER A 264 -2.37 -7.18 -12.72
C SER A 264 -3.39 -8.19 -13.23
N ASP A 265 -3.23 -9.46 -12.86
CA ASP A 265 -4.19 -10.53 -13.23
C ASP A 265 -4.53 -11.36 -11.97
N TYR A 266 -5.78 -11.73 -11.83
CA TYR A 266 -6.32 -12.38 -10.66
C TYR A 266 -7.06 -13.64 -11.08
N ARG A 267 -6.74 -14.77 -10.43
CA ARG A 267 -7.36 -16.07 -10.73
C ARG A 267 -7.79 -16.77 -9.45
N ALA A 268 -9.08 -16.94 -9.29
CA ALA A 268 -9.60 -17.85 -8.30
C ALA A 268 -9.17 -19.28 -8.67
N LEU A 269 -8.59 -19.99 -7.70
CA LEU A 269 -8.10 -21.35 -7.91
C LEU A 269 -9.22 -22.35 -7.68
N SER A 270 -9.32 -23.35 -8.56
CA SER A 270 -10.36 -24.39 -8.48
C SER A 270 -9.97 -25.57 -7.60
N SER A 271 -8.67 -25.85 -7.49
CA SER A 271 -8.16 -27.04 -6.77
C SER A 271 -7.85 -26.79 -5.31
N ILE A 272 -7.54 -25.56 -4.95
CA ILE A 272 -7.28 -25.10 -3.57
C ILE A 272 -8.00 -23.78 -3.35
N PRO A 273 -8.61 -23.55 -2.16
CA PRO A 273 -9.28 -22.29 -1.88
C PRO A 273 -8.30 -21.12 -1.95
N GLY A 274 -8.61 -20.09 -2.71
CA GLY A 274 -7.81 -18.86 -2.74
C GLY A 274 -7.72 -18.23 -4.12
N VAL A 275 -6.95 -17.14 -4.16
CA VAL A 275 -6.69 -16.35 -5.35
C VAL A 275 -5.19 -16.31 -5.61
N LEU A 276 -4.79 -16.60 -6.83
CA LEU A 276 -3.47 -16.29 -7.33
C LEU A 276 -3.54 -14.93 -8.02
N ALA A 277 -2.82 -13.97 -7.48
CA ALA A 277 -2.69 -12.63 -8.04
C ALA A 277 -1.24 -12.39 -8.45
N TRP A 278 -1.01 -11.74 -9.60
CA TRP A 278 0.32 -11.30 -9.98
C TRP A 278 0.27 -9.93 -10.63
N GLN A 279 1.34 -9.19 -10.45
CA GLN A 279 1.50 -7.84 -10.96
C GLN A 279 2.85 -7.67 -11.64
N ILE A 280 2.86 -6.87 -12.70
CA ILE A 280 4.06 -6.29 -13.30
C ILE A 280 3.85 -4.78 -13.34
N ARG A 281 4.77 -4.03 -12.75
CA ARG A 281 4.81 -2.56 -12.80
C ARG A 281 6.09 -2.09 -13.43
N SER A 282 5.98 -1.12 -14.32
CA SER A 282 7.12 -0.41 -14.87
C SER A 282 6.86 1.09 -14.80
N GLU A 283 7.90 1.85 -14.49
CA GLU A 283 7.92 3.30 -14.58
C GLU A 283 9.19 3.72 -15.30
N SER A 284 9.04 4.59 -16.30
CA SER A 284 10.15 5.16 -17.05
C SER A 284 10.00 6.66 -17.14
N ASN A 285 11.07 7.37 -16.83
CA ASN A 285 11.12 8.82 -16.81
C ASN A 285 12.16 9.30 -17.83
N PHE A 286 11.78 10.30 -18.64
CA PHE A 286 12.57 10.86 -19.75
C PHE A 286 12.69 12.38 -19.59
N GLY A 287 13.80 12.95 -20.00
CA GLY A 287 14.04 14.40 -19.90
C GLY A 287 14.75 14.81 -18.63
N ASP A 288 14.47 16.02 -18.14
CA ASP A 288 15.09 16.60 -16.95
C ASP A 288 14.32 16.21 -15.69
N VAL A 289 14.49 14.96 -15.27
CA VAL A 289 13.75 14.39 -14.12
C VAL A 289 14.39 14.81 -12.83
N SER A 290 13.63 15.47 -11.97
CA SER A 290 14.12 15.82 -10.62
C SER A 290 14.35 14.58 -9.76
N TRP A 291 15.34 14.62 -8.89
CA TRP A 291 15.74 13.50 -8.02
C TRP A 291 14.60 12.95 -7.15
N ASP A 292 13.66 13.79 -6.74
CA ASP A 292 12.48 13.43 -5.93
C ASP A 292 11.37 12.77 -6.75
N GLN A 293 11.43 12.88 -8.09
CA GLN A 293 10.47 12.30 -9.03
C GLN A 293 10.98 11.01 -9.70
N MET A 294 12.16 10.55 -9.35
CA MET A 294 12.68 9.27 -9.82
C MET A 294 11.81 8.10 -9.36
N ALA A 295 11.75 7.04 -10.15
CA ALA A 295 11.10 5.80 -9.78
C ALA A 295 11.77 5.17 -8.55
N MET A 296 10.98 4.63 -7.61
CA MET A 296 11.47 4.13 -6.32
C MET A 296 11.02 2.69 -6.10
N LEU A 297 11.94 1.85 -5.62
CA LEU A 297 11.63 0.53 -5.07
C LEU A 297 11.44 0.62 -3.55
N GLY A 298 10.69 -0.34 -3.00
CA GLY A 298 10.41 -0.44 -1.56
C GLY A 298 9.05 0.10 -1.15
N GLY A 299 8.77 0.02 0.16
CA GLY A 299 7.50 0.45 0.74
C GLY A 299 6.41 -0.62 0.73
N ALA A 300 5.18 -0.22 1.04
CA ALA A 300 4.06 -1.13 1.30
C ALA A 300 3.46 -1.81 0.05
N GLU A 301 3.77 -1.32 -1.15
CA GLU A 301 3.15 -1.77 -2.40
C GLU A 301 4.19 -2.20 -3.46
N ALA A 302 5.36 -1.57 -3.43
CA ALA A 302 6.38 -1.71 -4.45
C ALA A 302 7.62 -2.43 -3.93
N LEU A 303 7.57 -3.75 -3.80
CA LEU A 303 8.65 -4.59 -3.27
C LEU A 303 8.77 -4.51 -1.74
N ARG A 304 7.74 -4.97 -1.03
CA ARG A 304 7.66 -4.97 0.45
C ARG A 304 8.85 -5.67 1.10
N GLY A 305 9.42 -5.07 2.14
CA GLY A 305 10.62 -5.54 2.86
C GLY A 305 11.80 -4.60 2.71
N TYR A 306 11.75 -3.70 1.72
CA TYR A 306 12.76 -2.66 1.50
C TYR A 306 12.28 -1.29 1.97
N GLU A 307 13.21 -0.46 2.41
CA GLU A 307 12.98 0.95 2.70
C GLU A 307 12.54 1.69 1.45
N GLN A 308 11.45 2.45 1.55
CA GLN A 308 10.96 3.21 0.41
C GLN A 308 11.96 4.31 0.02
N GLY A 309 12.36 4.32 -1.25
CA GLY A 309 13.25 5.34 -1.79
C GLY A 309 14.74 5.11 -1.53
N GLN A 310 15.14 4.02 -0.84
CA GLN A 310 16.55 3.62 -0.78
C GLN A 310 17.12 3.35 -2.17
N TYR A 311 16.32 2.75 -3.03
CA TYR A 311 16.67 2.43 -4.41
C TYR A 311 15.85 3.32 -5.34
N ARG A 312 16.52 4.23 -6.06
CA ARG A 312 15.92 5.19 -6.98
C ARG A 312 16.60 5.13 -8.33
N GLY A 313 15.86 5.35 -9.41
CA GLY A 313 16.39 5.37 -10.75
C GLY A 313 15.41 5.96 -11.75
N ARG A 314 15.86 6.24 -12.97
CA ARG A 314 14.96 6.75 -14.03
C ARG A 314 13.95 5.72 -14.46
N ASN A 315 14.37 4.46 -14.50
CA ASN A 315 13.54 3.35 -14.97
C ASN A 315 13.43 2.27 -13.89
N MET A 316 12.23 1.73 -13.72
CA MET A 316 11.90 0.71 -12.73
C MET A 316 11.09 -0.41 -13.37
N LEU A 317 11.39 -1.64 -12.97
CA LEU A 317 10.57 -2.81 -13.26
C LEU A 317 10.37 -3.64 -11.99
N ILE A 318 9.12 -3.95 -11.68
CA ILE A 318 8.73 -4.81 -10.55
C ILE A 318 7.84 -5.93 -11.08
N SER A 319 8.08 -7.14 -10.58
CA SER A 319 7.17 -8.27 -10.72
C SER A 319 6.90 -8.89 -9.36
N GLN A 320 5.64 -9.13 -9.03
CA GLN A 320 5.28 -9.80 -7.78
C GLN A 320 4.08 -10.75 -7.97
N VAL A 321 4.06 -11.79 -7.17
CA VAL A 321 3.01 -12.80 -7.14
C VAL A 321 2.55 -13.02 -5.72
N GLU A 322 1.23 -13.11 -5.52
CA GLU A 322 0.59 -13.37 -4.23
C GLU A 322 -0.33 -14.58 -4.31
N TYR A 323 -0.26 -15.44 -3.31
CA TYR A 323 -1.32 -16.39 -3.03
C TYR A 323 -2.13 -15.90 -1.84
N ARG A 324 -3.40 -15.55 -2.09
CA ARG A 324 -4.37 -15.06 -1.12
C ARG A 324 -5.25 -16.21 -0.68
N GLN A 325 -5.01 -16.75 0.51
CA GLN A 325 -5.67 -17.91 1.06
C GLN A 325 -6.77 -17.49 2.05
N PRO A 326 -8.05 -17.79 1.79
CA PRO A 326 -9.08 -17.64 2.79
C PRO A 326 -8.91 -18.71 3.89
N LEU A 327 -9.09 -18.30 5.13
CA LEU A 327 -9.14 -19.18 6.28
C LEU A 327 -10.60 -19.36 6.73
N SER A 328 -10.86 -19.36 8.03
CA SER A 328 -12.20 -19.46 8.58
C SER A 328 -12.82 -18.07 8.78
N GLY A 329 -14.10 -17.91 8.44
CA GLY A 329 -14.85 -16.66 8.63
C GLY A 329 -14.27 -15.50 7.84
N ARG A 330 -13.92 -14.42 8.52
CA ARG A 330 -13.40 -13.16 7.96
C ARG A 330 -11.86 -13.12 7.88
N HIS A 331 -11.19 -14.24 8.14
CA HIS A 331 -9.73 -14.35 8.22
C HIS A 331 -9.12 -14.88 6.95
N GLY A 332 -7.93 -14.41 6.60
CA GLY A 332 -7.14 -14.87 5.47
C GLY A 332 -5.65 -14.69 5.70
N MET A 333 -4.88 -15.36 4.87
CA MET A 333 -3.42 -15.24 4.80
C MET A 333 -3.01 -14.92 3.37
N VAL A 334 -1.92 -14.19 3.24
CA VAL A 334 -1.28 -13.90 1.96
C VAL A 334 0.19 -14.27 2.04
N TYR A 335 0.68 -14.91 0.99
CA TYR A 335 2.09 -15.23 0.82
C TYR A 335 2.54 -14.62 -0.50
N TRP A 336 3.69 -13.97 -0.53
CA TRP A 336 4.17 -13.36 -1.76
C TRP A 336 5.66 -13.55 -1.99
N LEU A 337 5.98 -13.43 -3.27
CA LEU A 337 7.32 -13.29 -3.79
C LEU A 337 7.33 -12.08 -4.72
N GLY A 338 8.41 -11.31 -4.69
CA GLY A 338 8.60 -10.16 -5.56
C GLY A 338 10.03 -10.05 -6.03
N ALA A 339 10.21 -9.43 -7.19
CA ALA A 339 11.50 -9.06 -7.73
C ALA A 339 11.39 -7.67 -8.36
N GLY A 340 12.41 -6.85 -8.19
CA GLY A 340 12.46 -5.50 -8.77
C GLY A 340 13.88 -5.10 -9.15
N THR A 341 13.99 -4.25 -10.16
CA THR A 341 15.26 -3.70 -10.62
C THR A 341 15.06 -2.25 -11.07
N LEU A 342 16.17 -1.51 -11.15
CA LEU A 342 16.24 -0.15 -11.63
C LEU A 342 17.30 -0.05 -12.74
N ALA A 343 17.19 0.97 -13.58
CA ALA A 343 18.22 1.31 -14.54
C ALA A 343 18.21 2.81 -14.83
N GLU A 344 19.36 3.36 -15.22
CA GLU A 344 19.45 4.75 -15.68
C GLU A 344 18.87 4.87 -17.09
N GLU A 345 19.19 3.96 -17.98
CA GLU A 345 18.68 3.92 -19.36
C GLU A 345 17.64 2.79 -19.51
N PHE A 346 16.62 3.02 -20.33
CA PHE A 346 15.53 2.07 -20.52
C PHE A 346 15.99 0.72 -21.11
N ASP A 347 16.96 0.74 -22.00
CA ASP A 347 17.50 -0.47 -22.64
C ASP A 347 18.41 -1.30 -21.71
N GLN A 348 18.81 -0.76 -20.56
CA GLN A 348 19.56 -1.46 -19.51
C GLN A 348 18.63 -2.11 -18.47
N LEU A 349 17.33 -1.83 -18.53
CA LEU A 349 16.38 -2.31 -17.56
C LEU A 349 16.34 -3.86 -17.53
N GLY A 350 16.65 -4.43 -16.35
CA GLY A 350 16.77 -5.86 -16.14
C GLY A 350 18.16 -6.44 -16.38
N GLN A 351 19.13 -5.62 -16.78
CA GLN A 351 20.55 -6.03 -16.89
C GLN A 351 21.32 -5.83 -15.58
N ASP A 352 20.87 -4.88 -14.75
CA ASP A 352 21.41 -4.62 -13.43
C ASP A 352 20.93 -5.65 -12.39
N GLU A 353 21.41 -5.51 -11.16
CA GLU A 353 21.03 -6.40 -10.06
C GLU A 353 19.53 -6.37 -9.76
N TRP A 354 18.99 -7.54 -9.47
CA TRP A 354 17.61 -7.72 -9.05
C TRP A 354 17.53 -7.81 -7.53
N LEU A 355 16.62 -7.04 -6.97
CA LEU A 355 16.23 -7.11 -5.56
C LEU A 355 15.06 -8.08 -5.41
N TYR A 356 15.12 -8.96 -4.42
CA TYR A 356 14.09 -9.97 -4.17
C TYR A 356 13.38 -9.71 -2.85
N SER A 357 12.09 -9.92 -2.82
CA SER A 357 11.24 -9.76 -1.64
C SER A 357 10.41 -11.02 -1.41
N VAL A 358 10.24 -11.38 -0.17
CA VAL A 358 9.35 -12.46 0.26
C VAL A 358 8.62 -12.04 1.51
N GLY A 359 7.42 -12.53 1.70
CA GLY A 359 6.72 -12.23 2.94
C GLY A 359 5.40 -12.96 3.13
N VAL A 360 4.81 -12.66 4.27
CA VAL A 360 3.54 -13.23 4.70
C VAL A 360 2.67 -12.13 5.29
N GLY A 361 1.38 -12.19 5.02
CA GLY A 361 0.42 -11.22 5.53
C GLY A 361 -0.83 -11.87 6.06
N TYR A 362 -1.39 -11.25 7.08
CA TYR A 362 -2.69 -11.60 7.62
C TYR A 362 -3.74 -10.64 7.08
N ARG A 363 -4.93 -11.17 6.83
CA ARG A 363 -6.10 -10.42 6.35
C ARG A 363 -7.27 -10.62 7.30
N PHE A 364 -7.95 -9.51 7.59
CA PHE A 364 -9.22 -9.53 8.31
C PHE A 364 -10.24 -8.69 7.52
N GLU A 365 -11.31 -9.33 7.04
CA GLU A 365 -12.35 -8.65 6.27
C GLU A 365 -13.17 -7.73 7.18
N ILE A 366 -13.00 -6.42 7.01
CA ILE A 366 -13.70 -5.38 7.79
C ILE A 366 -15.04 -4.97 7.16
N LYS A 367 -15.12 -4.95 5.85
CA LYS A 367 -16.31 -4.83 5.02
C LYS A 367 -16.26 -5.91 3.95
N GLN A 368 -17.36 -6.17 3.27
CA GLN A 368 -17.39 -7.11 2.17
C GLN A 368 -16.30 -6.78 1.15
N ARG A 369 -15.31 -7.68 1.03
CA ARG A 369 -14.14 -7.58 0.15
C ARG A 369 -13.24 -6.36 0.44
N VAL A 370 -13.26 -5.84 1.63
CA VAL A 370 -12.33 -4.84 2.12
C VAL A 370 -11.58 -5.41 3.31
N ASN A 371 -10.29 -5.58 3.17
CA ASN A 371 -9.45 -6.24 4.15
C ASN A 371 -8.61 -5.22 4.94
N LEU A 372 -8.54 -5.41 6.25
CA LEU A 372 -7.42 -4.98 7.04
C LEU A 372 -6.23 -5.87 6.70
N ARG A 373 -5.09 -5.28 6.40
CA ARG A 373 -3.86 -5.93 5.98
C ARG A 373 -2.75 -5.71 7.01
N LEU A 374 -2.14 -6.81 7.44
CA LEU A 374 -0.93 -6.83 8.26
C LEU A 374 0.11 -7.66 7.53
N ASP A 375 1.16 -7.05 7.01
CA ASP A 375 2.19 -7.70 6.21
C ASP A 375 3.56 -7.64 6.90
N ILE A 376 4.31 -8.73 6.83
CA ILE A 376 5.73 -8.77 7.19
C ILE A 376 6.50 -9.15 5.95
N GLY A 377 7.30 -8.22 5.44
CA GLY A 377 8.14 -8.39 4.25
C GLY A 377 9.61 -8.43 4.59
N PHE A 378 10.35 -9.22 3.85
CA PHE A 378 11.78 -9.39 3.96
C PHE A 378 12.42 -9.10 2.61
N GLY A 379 13.40 -8.22 2.61
CA GLY A 379 14.31 -7.94 1.51
C GLY A 379 15.73 -8.41 1.86
N ASN A 380 16.72 -7.93 1.11
CA ASN A 380 18.12 -8.19 1.40
C ASN A 380 18.55 -7.36 2.63
N ASP A 381 18.88 -8.02 3.74
CA ASP A 381 19.27 -7.42 5.03
C ASP A 381 18.27 -6.41 5.63
N GLN A 382 17.01 -6.44 5.19
CA GLN A 382 15.96 -5.53 5.63
C GLN A 382 14.64 -6.27 5.87
N SER A 383 13.78 -5.65 6.66
CA SER A 383 12.41 -6.11 6.88
C SER A 383 11.49 -4.96 7.20
N GLY A 384 10.22 -5.10 6.84
CA GLY A 384 9.17 -4.13 7.16
C GLY A 384 7.91 -4.82 7.67
N PHE A 385 7.22 -4.13 8.59
CA PHE A 385 5.89 -4.49 9.04
C PHE A 385 4.92 -3.40 8.61
N TYR A 386 3.92 -3.78 7.85
CA TYR A 386 3.00 -2.85 7.22
C TYR A 386 1.57 -3.09 7.74
N PHE A 387 0.92 -2.00 8.10
CA PHE A 387 -0.50 -1.95 8.42
C PHE A 387 -1.21 -1.10 7.37
N ALA A 388 -2.24 -1.62 6.74
CA ALA A 388 -3.04 -0.91 5.74
C ALA A 388 -4.47 -1.48 5.63
N ILE A 389 -5.33 -0.76 4.94
CA ILE A 389 -6.60 -1.29 4.42
C ILE A 389 -6.42 -1.54 2.92
N ASN A 390 -7.15 -2.51 2.39
CA ASN A 390 -7.12 -3.06 1.03
C ASN A 390 -5.92 -3.97 0.76
N GLU A 391 -5.90 -4.58 -0.43
CA GLU A 391 -4.77 -5.40 -0.88
C GLU A 391 -3.62 -4.53 -1.40
N ALA A 392 -2.44 -5.13 -1.60
CA ALA A 392 -1.26 -4.42 -2.09
C ALA A 392 -1.40 -4.01 -3.57
N PHE A 393 -2.17 -4.82 -4.36
CA PHE A 393 -2.50 -4.54 -5.76
C PHE A 393 -3.76 -5.28 -6.20
#